data_1c0832ed6dc31a885d7c2163e486caf6
#
_entry.id   1c0832ed6dc31a885d7c2163e486caf6
#
_cell.length_a   1.000
_cell.length_b   1.000
_cell.length_c   1.000
_cell.angle_alpha   90.00
_cell.angle_beta   90.00
_cell.angle_gamma   90.00
#
_symmetry.space_group_name_H-M   'P 1'
#
loop_
_entity.id
_entity.type
_entity.pdbx_description
1 polymer ?
#
loop_
_entity_poly.entity_id
_entity_poly.type
_entity_poly.pdbx_seq_one_letter_code
_entity_poly.pdbx_strand_id
1 'polypeptide(L)'
;MPKRKRGEKKITYFDYNLLFIIIFLLCFGLVMLYSSSSYTSANKYGDSAHYLKLQARNIAIGLVFMFYFAKKDYHVWRKFGRLAYWGALGFCLVVLAKVPGLTRSSHGQSRWIQVGPIGFQPSELAKIAIIIYLAMLIERIPKQLDKVSSMAKVGIRLVPLVLFVAVNNLSTAIIILGIAVCMLFVASPKYKEFFVVAVLGVL
;
A
#
# COMPACT_ATOMS: atom_id res chain seq x y z
N MET A 1 29.65 -15.05 -0.42
CA MET A 1 28.89 -14.61 0.76
C MET A 1 29.77 -14.70 1.99
N PRO A 2 30.11 -13.64 2.70
CA PRO A 2 30.93 -13.73 3.92
C PRO A 2 30.15 -14.46 5.01
N LYS A 3 30.75 -15.46 5.63
CA LYS A 3 30.20 -16.21 6.77
C LYS A 3 29.98 -15.26 7.95
N ARG A 4 28.72 -15.10 8.33
CA ARG A 4 28.27 -14.29 9.46
C ARG A 4 28.89 -14.83 10.75
N LYS A 5 29.68 -14.04 11.45
CA LYS A 5 30.28 -14.41 12.75
C LYS A 5 29.14 -14.62 13.77
N ARG A 6 29.13 -15.82 14.37
CA ARG A 6 28.18 -16.20 15.44
C ARG A 6 28.49 -15.33 16.67
N GLY A 7 27.65 -14.34 16.96
CA GLY A 7 27.81 -13.52 18.17
C GLY A 7 27.48 -12.03 18.07
N GLU A 8 27.19 -11.49 16.89
CA GLU A 8 26.77 -10.09 16.81
C GLU A 8 25.34 -9.93 17.34
N LYS A 9 25.20 -9.29 18.51
CA LYS A 9 23.90 -8.84 19.01
C LYS A 9 23.24 -7.97 17.93
N LYS A 10 22.06 -8.38 17.47
CA LYS A 10 21.24 -7.62 16.55
C LYS A 10 20.83 -6.34 17.29
N ILE A 11 21.54 -5.23 17.07
CA ILE A 11 21.12 -3.93 17.58
C ILE A 11 19.90 -3.54 16.73
N THR A 12 18.73 -3.66 17.29
CA THR A 12 17.48 -3.21 16.69
C THR A 12 17.37 -1.71 16.96
N TYR A 13 17.68 -0.90 15.97
CA TYR A 13 17.40 0.54 16.03
C TYR A 13 15.92 0.74 15.79
N PHE A 14 15.27 1.39 16.76
CA PHE A 14 13.88 1.81 16.63
C PHE A 14 13.87 3.32 16.36
N ASP A 15 13.26 3.73 15.26
CA ASP A 15 13.17 5.14 14.89
C ASP A 15 12.02 5.82 15.65
N TYR A 16 12.36 6.44 16.77
CA TYR A 16 11.41 7.17 17.60
C TYR A 16 10.90 8.43 16.92
N ASN A 17 11.68 9.07 16.03
CA ASN A 17 11.25 10.27 15.32
C ASN A 17 10.13 9.92 14.35
N LEU A 18 10.30 8.82 13.58
CA LEU A 18 9.26 8.32 12.71
C LEU A 18 7.99 7.97 13.48
N LEU A 19 8.12 7.28 14.62
CA LEU A 19 6.98 6.94 15.47
C LEU A 19 6.26 8.20 15.96
N PHE A 20 7.01 9.19 16.43
CA PHE A 20 6.44 10.46 16.90
C PHE A 20 5.64 11.16 15.80
N ILE A 21 6.19 11.25 14.58
CA ILE A 21 5.52 11.85 13.43
C ILE A 21 4.22 11.09 13.10
N ILE A 22 4.25 9.75 13.11
CA ILE A 22 3.06 8.93 12.84
C ILE A 22 1.97 9.22 13.88
N ILE A 23 2.31 9.18 15.17
CA ILE A 23 1.33 9.44 16.26
C ILE A 23 0.79 10.86 16.16
N PHE A 24 1.65 11.86 15.91
CA PHE A 24 1.24 13.24 15.75
C PHE A 24 0.23 13.39 14.60
N LEU A 25 0.53 12.81 13.43
CA LEU A 25 -0.38 12.85 12.27
C LEU A 25 -1.70 12.12 12.54
N LEU A 26 -1.68 11.01 13.26
CA LEU A 26 -2.90 10.29 13.64
C LEU A 26 -3.78 11.11 14.59
N CYS A 27 -3.19 11.74 15.61
CA CYS A 27 -3.91 12.61 16.54
C CYS A 27 -4.48 13.84 15.81
N PHE A 28 -3.66 14.48 14.97
CA PHE A 28 -4.10 15.62 14.16
C PHE A 28 -5.26 15.22 13.23
N GLY A 29 -5.14 14.07 12.57
CA GLY A 29 -6.21 13.53 11.70
C GLY A 29 -7.52 13.27 12.46
N LEU A 30 -7.45 12.77 13.70
CA LEU A 30 -8.65 12.58 14.55
C LEU A 30 -9.32 13.90 14.90
N VAL A 31 -8.55 14.94 15.25
CA VAL A 31 -9.07 16.26 15.53
C VAL A 31 -9.75 16.87 14.32
N MET A 32 -9.09 16.80 13.15
CA MET A 32 -9.65 17.29 11.89
C MET A 32 -10.91 16.52 11.48
N LEU A 33 -10.91 15.20 11.65
CA LEU A 33 -12.09 14.37 11.37
C LEU A 33 -13.27 14.78 12.26
N TYR A 34 -13.05 14.95 13.57
CA TYR A 34 -14.12 15.38 14.47
C TYR A 34 -14.66 16.75 14.08
N SER A 35 -13.77 17.73 13.84
CA SER A 35 -14.14 19.08 13.43
C SER A 35 -15.02 19.10 12.17
N SER A 36 -14.63 18.32 11.15
CA SER A 36 -15.33 18.31 9.85
C SER A 36 -16.61 17.47 9.84
N SER A 37 -16.71 16.45 10.71
CA SER A 37 -17.81 15.47 10.63
C SER A 37 -18.80 15.53 11.79
N SER A 38 -18.54 16.33 12.84
CA SER A 38 -19.37 16.37 14.05
C SER A 38 -20.83 16.71 13.79
N TYR A 39 -21.08 17.73 12.97
CA TYR A 39 -22.43 18.13 12.58
C TYR A 39 -23.18 17.05 11.79
N THR A 40 -22.52 16.50 10.75
CA THR A 40 -23.11 15.44 9.93
C THR A 40 -23.37 14.17 10.75
N SER A 41 -22.45 13.87 11.68
CA SER A 41 -22.55 12.72 12.57
C SER A 41 -23.72 12.86 13.56
N ALA A 42 -23.88 14.03 14.15
CA ALA A 42 -25.00 14.32 15.06
C ALA A 42 -26.35 14.18 14.36
N ASN A 43 -26.47 14.74 13.15
CA ASN A 43 -27.74 14.69 12.39
C ASN A 43 -28.07 13.27 11.91
N LYS A 44 -27.08 12.44 11.58
CA LYS A 44 -27.33 11.12 11.00
C LYS A 44 -27.43 10.00 12.03
N TYR A 45 -26.68 10.10 13.13
CA TYR A 45 -26.56 9.04 14.14
C TYR A 45 -26.97 9.47 15.54
N GLY A 46 -27.30 10.74 15.76
CA GLY A 46 -27.60 11.29 17.10
C GLY A 46 -26.36 11.45 18.01
N ASP A 47 -25.17 11.15 17.49
CA ASP A 47 -23.90 11.19 18.22
C ASP A 47 -22.85 11.94 17.39
N SER A 48 -22.44 13.12 17.83
CA SER A 48 -21.43 13.95 17.17
C SER A 48 -20.05 13.27 17.05
N ALA A 49 -19.75 12.34 17.96
CA ALA A 49 -18.49 11.62 18.02
C ALA A 49 -18.50 10.24 17.33
N HIS A 50 -19.58 9.88 16.63
CA HIS A 50 -19.71 8.55 16.02
C HIS A 50 -18.54 8.21 15.08
N TYR A 51 -18.23 9.07 14.13
CA TYR A 51 -17.10 8.86 13.21
C TYR A 51 -15.74 8.88 13.92
N LEU A 52 -15.58 9.75 14.93
CA LEU A 52 -14.37 9.79 15.74
C LEU A 52 -14.12 8.45 16.45
N LYS A 53 -15.15 7.88 17.09
CA LYS A 53 -15.05 6.57 17.76
C LYS A 53 -14.69 5.44 16.81
N LEU A 54 -15.31 5.43 15.63
CA LEU A 54 -14.98 4.44 14.59
C LEU A 54 -13.52 4.56 14.13
N GLN A 55 -13.07 5.78 13.86
CA GLN A 55 -11.71 6.02 13.39
C GLN A 55 -10.68 5.73 14.48
N ALA A 56 -10.93 6.14 15.72
CA ALA A 56 -10.05 5.83 16.85
C ALA A 56 -9.87 4.32 17.06
N ARG A 57 -10.97 3.55 16.95
CA ARG A 57 -10.91 2.08 16.97
C ARG A 57 -10.03 1.53 15.84
N ASN A 58 -10.22 2.01 14.62
CA ASN A 58 -9.44 1.55 13.48
C ASN A 58 -7.95 1.91 13.60
N ILE A 59 -7.65 3.09 14.13
CA ILE A 59 -6.27 3.51 14.45
C ILE A 59 -5.66 2.59 15.51
N ALA A 60 -6.38 2.29 16.59
CA ALA A 60 -5.87 1.37 17.62
C ALA A 60 -5.52 -0.01 17.05
N ILE A 61 -6.40 -0.57 16.19
CA ILE A 61 -6.13 -1.83 15.47
C ILE A 61 -4.90 -1.67 14.57
N GLY A 62 -4.82 -0.58 13.80
CA GLY A 62 -3.68 -0.29 12.92
C GLY A 62 -2.36 -0.19 13.66
N LEU A 63 -2.33 0.47 14.82
CA LEU A 63 -1.14 0.57 15.68
C LEU A 63 -0.69 -0.80 16.21
N VAL A 64 -1.62 -1.66 16.62
CA VAL A 64 -1.29 -3.04 17.03
C VAL A 64 -0.62 -3.79 15.89
N PHE A 65 -1.18 -3.73 14.68
CA PHE A 65 -0.57 -4.35 13.50
C PHE A 65 0.79 -3.72 13.16
N MET A 66 0.91 -2.40 13.22
CA MET A 66 2.17 -1.69 12.97
C MET A 66 3.28 -2.21 13.90
N PHE A 67 3.04 -2.27 15.21
CA PHE A 67 4.03 -2.79 16.17
C PHE A 67 4.31 -4.28 15.99
N TYR A 68 3.31 -5.07 15.62
CA TYR A 68 3.49 -6.49 15.33
C TYR A 68 4.42 -6.68 14.11
N PHE A 69 4.17 -5.97 13.02
CA PHE A 69 4.98 -6.08 11.80
C PHE A 69 6.37 -5.46 11.96
N ALA A 70 6.51 -4.37 12.72
CA ALA A 70 7.82 -3.76 12.99
C ALA A 70 8.78 -4.70 13.73
N LYS A 71 8.26 -5.63 14.54
CA LYS A 71 9.07 -6.64 15.24
C LYS A 71 9.41 -7.87 14.40
N LYS A 72 8.73 -8.07 13.27
CA LYS A 72 8.95 -9.24 12.40
C LYS A 72 10.06 -9.00 11.40
N ASP A 73 10.80 -10.07 11.08
CA ASP A 73 11.82 -10.01 10.03
C ASP A 73 11.14 -9.84 8.66
N TYR A 74 11.53 -8.77 7.96
CA TYR A 74 10.97 -8.45 6.63
C TYR A 74 11.27 -9.55 5.58
N HIS A 75 12.31 -10.37 5.76
CA HIS A 75 12.62 -11.47 4.86
C HIS A 75 11.50 -12.52 4.76
N VAL A 76 10.66 -12.63 5.79
CA VAL A 76 9.49 -13.51 5.77
C VAL A 76 8.52 -13.08 4.68
N TRP A 77 8.32 -11.76 4.52
CA TRP A 77 7.36 -11.19 3.55
C TRP A 77 7.77 -11.42 2.10
N ARG A 78 9.08 -11.55 1.85
CA ARG A 78 9.60 -11.88 0.52
C ARG A 78 9.00 -13.16 -0.07
N LYS A 79 8.76 -14.17 0.78
CA LYS A 79 8.17 -15.45 0.34
C LYS A 79 6.73 -15.27 -0.14
N PHE A 80 6.02 -14.30 0.42
CA PHE A 80 4.62 -14.02 0.11
C PHE A 80 4.42 -13.03 -1.04
N GLY A 81 5.47 -12.42 -1.58
CA GLY A 81 5.36 -11.37 -2.60
C GLY A 81 4.53 -11.78 -3.82
N ARG A 82 4.75 -13.00 -4.36
CA ARG A 82 3.94 -13.51 -5.48
C ARG A 82 2.51 -13.78 -5.09
N LEU A 83 2.28 -14.39 -3.93
CA LEU A 83 0.94 -14.69 -3.43
C LEU A 83 0.16 -13.41 -3.17
N ALA A 84 0.78 -12.40 -2.55
CA ALA A 84 0.17 -11.10 -2.30
C ALA A 84 -0.24 -10.40 -3.61
N TYR A 85 0.63 -10.44 -4.64
CA TYR A 85 0.34 -9.86 -5.94
C TYR A 85 -0.86 -10.52 -6.63
N TRP A 86 -0.86 -11.86 -6.75
CA TRP A 86 -1.96 -12.59 -7.37
C TRP A 86 -3.25 -12.51 -6.57
N GLY A 87 -3.15 -12.49 -5.23
CA GLY A 87 -4.29 -12.28 -4.34
C GLY A 87 -4.92 -10.90 -4.54
N ALA A 88 -4.10 -9.85 -4.56
CA ALA A 88 -4.57 -8.48 -4.81
C ALA A 88 -5.22 -8.35 -6.21
N LEU A 89 -4.62 -8.95 -7.23
CA LEU A 89 -5.16 -8.99 -8.58
C LEU A 89 -6.52 -9.69 -8.62
N GLY A 90 -6.65 -10.84 -7.94
CA GLY A 90 -7.92 -11.57 -7.82
C GLY A 90 -9.01 -10.73 -7.14
N PHE A 91 -8.71 -10.05 -6.02
CA PHE A 91 -9.66 -9.16 -5.38
C PHE A 91 -10.05 -7.96 -6.25
N CYS A 92 -9.12 -7.38 -7.00
CA CYS A 92 -9.44 -6.32 -7.96
C CYS A 92 -10.34 -6.82 -9.09
N LEU A 93 -10.15 -8.05 -9.57
CA LEU A 93 -11.01 -8.69 -10.57
C LEU A 93 -12.43 -8.91 -10.04
N VAL A 94 -12.60 -9.36 -8.79
CA VAL A 94 -13.93 -9.54 -8.16
C VAL A 94 -14.70 -8.23 -8.13
N VAL A 95 -14.02 -7.13 -7.82
CA VAL A 95 -14.65 -5.78 -7.82
C VAL A 95 -14.99 -5.34 -9.23
N LEU A 96 -14.11 -5.60 -10.20
CA LEU A 96 -14.33 -5.26 -11.60
C LEU A 96 -15.52 -6.04 -12.20
N ALA A 97 -15.64 -7.32 -11.82
CA ALA A 97 -16.76 -8.17 -12.23
C ALA A 97 -18.10 -7.81 -11.55
N LYS A 98 -18.09 -6.85 -10.61
CA LYS A 98 -19.29 -6.37 -9.88
C LYS A 98 -20.14 -7.52 -9.32
N VAL A 99 -19.50 -8.52 -8.70
CA VAL A 99 -20.17 -9.73 -8.19
C VAL A 99 -21.30 -9.34 -7.21
N PRO A 100 -22.57 -9.72 -7.51
CA PRO A 100 -23.71 -9.40 -6.66
C PRO A 100 -23.53 -9.98 -5.25
N GLY A 101 -23.87 -9.22 -4.21
CA GLY A 101 -23.75 -9.64 -2.81
C GLY A 101 -22.36 -9.47 -2.19
N LEU A 102 -21.29 -9.36 -2.99
CA LEU A 102 -19.92 -9.16 -2.51
C LEU A 102 -19.40 -7.74 -2.72
N THR A 103 -19.91 -7.02 -3.72
CA THR A 103 -19.42 -5.68 -4.06
C THR A 103 -20.43 -4.61 -3.68
N ARG A 104 -19.94 -3.54 -3.05
CA ARG A 104 -20.72 -2.35 -2.73
C ARG A 104 -20.31 -1.21 -3.65
N SER A 105 -21.30 -0.66 -4.34
CA SER A 105 -21.11 0.52 -5.18
C SER A 105 -21.25 1.79 -4.36
N SER A 106 -20.31 2.71 -4.54
CA SER A 106 -20.37 4.06 -4.02
C SER A 106 -20.17 5.03 -5.19
N HIS A 107 -21.10 5.99 -5.38
CA HIS A 107 -21.07 6.94 -6.50
C HIS A 107 -20.98 6.29 -7.89
N GLY A 108 -21.73 5.20 -8.10
CA GLY A 108 -21.79 4.50 -9.41
C GLY A 108 -20.60 3.58 -9.73
N GLN A 109 -19.59 3.52 -8.87
CA GLN A 109 -18.45 2.63 -9.04
C GLN A 109 -18.35 1.63 -7.88
N SER A 110 -18.16 0.34 -8.23
CA SER A 110 -17.88 -0.69 -7.24
C SER A 110 -16.43 -0.60 -6.84
N ARG A 111 -16.15 -0.25 -5.57
CA ARG A 111 -14.79 -0.10 -5.06
C ARG A 111 -14.52 -0.92 -3.82
N TRP A 112 -15.59 -1.44 -3.20
CA TRP A 112 -15.52 -2.12 -1.91
C TRP A 112 -15.97 -3.55 -2.03
N ILE A 113 -15.27 -4.45 -1.37
CA ILE A 113 -15.74 -5.81 -1.09
C ILE A 113 -16.31 -5.79 0.32
N GLN A 114 -17.54 -6.27 0.47
CA GLN A 114 -18.21 -6.37 1.75
C GLN A 114 -18.49 -7.83 2.08
N VAL A 115 -17.95 -8.30 3.20
CA VAL A 115 -18.22 -9.63 3.73
C VAL A 115 -18.83 -9.46 5.12
N GLY A 116 -20.15 -9.55 5.20
CA GLY A 116 -20.89 -9.26 6.43
C GLY A 116 -20.71 -7.79 6.88
N PRO A 117 -20.33 -7.55 8.16
CA PRO A 117 -20.14 -6.20 8.69
C PRO A 117 -18.79 -5.58 8.30
N ILE A 118 -17.90 -6.34 7.66
CA ILE A 118 -16.53 -5.90 7.33
C ILE A 118 -16.47 -5.55 5.84
N GLY A 119 -16.11 -4.31 5.55
CA GLY A 119 -15.84 -3.85 4.19
C GLY A 119 -14.37 -3.49 4.04
N PHE A 120 -13.73 -3.91 2.95
CA PHE A 120 -12.38 -3.49 2.60
C PHE A 120 -12.28 -3.12 1.12
N GLN A 121 -11.32 -2.28 0.81
CA GLN A 121 -11.07 -1.83 -0.55
C GLN A 121 -9.86 -2.60 -1.12
N PRO A 122 -10.02 -3.41 -2.18
CA PRO A 122 -8.93 -4.18 -2.77
C PRO A 122 -7.73 -3.36 -3.22
N SER A 123 -7.95 -2.14 -3.68
CA SER A 123 -6.86 -1.24 -4.08
C SER A 123 -5.95 -0.81 -2.91
N GLU A 124 -6.43 -0.84 -1.66
CA GLU A 124 -5.59 -0.63 -0.48
C GLU A 124 -4.63 -1.80 -0.27
N LEU A 125 -5.12 -3.02 -0.44
CA LEU A 125 -4.29 -4.22 -0.41
C LEU A 125 -3.32 -4.27 -1.58
N ALA A 126 -3.72 -3.77 -2.76
CA ALA A 126 -2.87 -3.72 -3.95
C ALA A 126 -1.62 -2.85 -3.73
N LYS A 127 -1.71 -1.74 -2.99
CA LYS A 127 -0.54 -0.91 -2.64
C LYS A 127 0.49 -1.71 -1.83
N ILE A 128 0.05 -2.44 -0.83
CA ILE A 128 0.94 -3.27 0.01
C ILE A 128 1.52 -4.43 -0.82
N ALA A 129 0.67 -5.10 -1.60
CA ALA A 129 1.07 -6.23 -2.42
C ALA A 129 2.14 -5.84 -3.45
N ILE A 130 2.01 -4.66 -4.06
CA ILE A 130 2.98 -4.17 -5.05
C ILE A 130 4.32 -3.84 -4.41
N ILE A 131 4.34 -3.25 -3.21
CA ILE A 131 5.58 -2.96 -2.49
C ILE A 131 6.34 -4.26 -2.22
N ILE A 132 5.68 -5.27 -1.68
CA ILE A 132 6.31 -6.55 -1.34
C ILE A 132 6.75 -7.29 -2.61
N TYR A 133 5.93 -7.29 -3.66
CA TYR A 133 6.23 -7.95 -4.91
C TYR A 133 7.39 -7.29 -5.65
N LEU A 134 7.38 -5.95 -5.73
CA LEU A 134 8.42 -5.19 -6.39
C LEU A 134 9.75 -5.31 -5.66
N ALA A 135 9.75 -5.23 -4.32
CA ALA A 135 10.95 -5.46 -3.52
C ALA A 135 11.57 -6.86 -3.78
N MET A 136 10.71 -7.90 -3.86
CA MET A 136 11.13 -9.25 -4.21
C MET A 136 11.72 -9.32 -5.64
N LEU A 137 11.15 -8.61 -6.61
CA LEU A 137 11.67 -8.60 -7.98
C LEU A 137 13.02 -7.89 -8.06
N ILE A 138 13.16 -6.72 -7.44
CA ILE A 138 14.39 -5.92 -7.39
C ILE A 138 15.53 -6.74 -6.78
N GLU A 139 15.27 -7.44 -5.67
CA GLU A 139 16.27 -8.27 -4.99
C GLU A 139 16.78 -9.44 -5.88
N ARG A 140 15.92 -9.96 -6.76
CA ARG A 140 16.30 -11.06 -7.66
C ARG A 140 17.13 -10.63 -8.85
N ILE A 141 17.14 -9.34 -9.20
CA ILE A 141 17.76 -8.82 -10.43
C ILE A 141 18.76 -7.68 -10.11
N PRO A 142 19.59 -7.76 -9.05
CA PRO A 142 20.39 -6.63 -8.59
C PRO A 142 21.40 -6.12 -9.64
N LYS A 143 21.97 -6.99 -10.48
CA LYS A 143 22.96 -6.64 -11.50
C LYS A 143 22.36 -6.28 -12.88
N GLN A 144 21.07 -6.46 -13.08
CA GLN A 144 20.40 -6.23 -14.36
C GLN A 144 19.59 -4.93 -14.40
N LEU A 145 19.43 -4.27 -13.24
CA LEU A 145 18.74 -2.97 -13.16
C LEU A 145 19.53 -1.82 -13.84
N ASP A 146 20.79 -2.09 -14.22
CA ASP A 146 21.59 -1.17 -15.04
C ASP A 146 21.08 -1.01 -16.49
N LYS A 147 20.19 -1.90 -16.92
CA LYS A 147 19.61 -1.87 -18.27
C LYS A 147 18.15 -1.41 -18.22
N VAL A 148 17.80 -0.38 -18.98
CA VAL A 148 16.41 0.10 -19.16
C VAL A 148 15.46 -1.05 -19.52
N SER A 149 15.92 -1.98 -20.36
CA SER A 149 15.16 -3.18 -20.74
C SER A 149 14.74 -4.04 -19.53
N SER A 150 15.55 -4.13 -18.50
CA SER A 150 15.21 -4.91 -17.28
C SER A 150 14.23 -4.16 -16.39
N MET A 151 14.37 -2.85 -16.30
CA MET A 151 13.39 -1.99 -15.62
C MET A 151 12.03 -2.06 -16.29
N ALA A 152 12.00 -1.99 -17.63
CA ALA A 152 10.79 -2.14 -18.43
C ALA A 152 10.12 -3.51 -18.19
N LYS A 153 10.89 -4.59 -18.13
CA LYS A 153 10.35 -5.94 -17.82
C LYS A 153 9.73 -6.02 -16.43
N VAL A 154 10.29 -5.31 -15.44
CA VAL A 154 9.69 -5.20 -14.10
C VAL A 154 8.41 -4.36 -14.17
N GLY A 155 8.44 -3.23 -14.86
CA GLY A 155 7.28 -2.35 -15.05
C GLY A 155 6.11 -3.06 -15.73
N ILE A 156 6.35 -3.80 -16.82
CA ILE A 156 5.32 -4.55 -17.55
C ILE A 156 4.59 -5.55 -16.65
N ARG A 157 5.28 -6.16 -15.67
CA ARG A 157 4.63 -7.08 -14.72
C ARG A 157 3.67 -6.38 -13.76
N LEU A 158 3.80 -5.07 -13.57
CA LEU A 158 2.90 -4.29 -12.72
C LEU A 158 1.66 -3.81 -13.47
N VAL A 159 1.75 -3.72 -14.80
CA VAL A 159 0.68 -3.19 -15.66
C VAL A 159 -0.68 -3.84 -15.40
N PRO A 160 -0.84 -5.16 -15.30
CA PRO A 160 -2.16 -5.77 -15.09
C PRO A 160 -2.84 -5.27 -13.83
N LEU A 161 -2.11 -5.23 -12.71
CA LEU A 161 -2.66 -4.78 -11.43
C LEU A 161 -2.99 -3.29 -11.46
N VAL A 162 -2.12 -2.48 -12.04
CA VAL A 162 -2.34 -1.03 -12.18
C VAL A 162 -3.56 -0.74 -13.02
N LEU A 163 -3.74 -1.43 -14.16
CA LEU A 163 -4.90 -1.27 -15.03
C LEU A 163 -6.21 -1.63 -14.32
N PHE A 164 -6.26 -2.77 -13.62
CA PHE A 164 -7.47 -3.16 -12.89
C PHE A 164 -7.82 -2.19 -11.76
N VAL A 165 -6.82 -1.62 -11.10
CA VAL A 165 -7.06 -0.57 -10.11
C VAL A 165 -7.50 0.73 -10.79
N ALA A 166 -6.90 1.11 -11.93
CA ALA A 166 -7.18 2.35 -12.63
C ALA A 166 -8.64 2.45 -13.10
N VAL A 167 -9.21 1.34 -13.59
CA VAL A 167 -10.62 1.29 -14.03
C VAL A 167 -11.58 1.69 -12.91
N ASN A 168 -11.28 1.33 -11.66
CA ASN A 168 -12.17 1.61 -10.53
C ASN A 168 -11.70 2.79 -9.68
N ASN A 169 -10.40 3.11 -9.68
CA ASN A 169 -9.82 4.15 -8.85
C ASN A 169 -8.52 4.69 -9.45
N LEU A 170 -8.65 5.67 -10.34
CA LEU A 170 -7.52 6.29 -11.02
C LEU A 170 -6.51 6.91 -10.04
N SER A 171 -7.00 7.59 -8.98
CA SER A 171 -6.12 8.20 -7.98
C SER A 171 -5.22 7.17 -7.30
N THR A 172 -5.78 6.01 -6.92
CA THR A 172 -4.97 4.94 -6.32
C THR A 172 -4.02 4.31 -7.31
N ALA A 173 -4.40 4.19 -8.59
CA ALA A 173 -3.49 3.70 -9.64
C ALA A 173 -2.28 4.62 -9.81
N ILE A 174 -2.49 5.94 -9.80
CA ILE A 174 -1.40 6.94 -9.85
C ILE A 174 -0.48 6.79 -8.63
N ILE A 175 -1.03 6.60 -7.43
CA ILE A 175 -0.24 6.34 -6.22
C ILE A 175 0.60 5.08 -6.35
N ILE A 176 0.02 3.98 -6.87
CA ILE A 176 0.72 2.72 -7.10
C ILE A 176 1.87 2.90 -8.09
N LEU A 177 1.64 3.64 -9.18
CA LEU A 177 2.68 3.98 -10.15
C LEU A 177 3.79 4.82 -9.49
N GLY A 178 3.43 5.82 -8.70
CA GLY A 178 4.39 6.64 -7.96
C GLY A 178 5.26 5.79 -7.01
N ILE A 179 4.65 4.87 -6.26
CA ILE A 179 5.39 3.93 -5.40
C ILE A 179 6.36 3.09 -6.23
N ALA A 180 5.90 2.52 -7.36
CA ALA A 180 6.73 1.69 -8.22
C ALA A 180 7.91 2.48 -8.80
N VAL A 181 7.67 3.71 -9.26
CA VAL A 181 8.68 4.63 -9.78
C VAL A 181 9.72 4.95 -8.70
N CYS A 182 9.30 5.33 -7.49
CA CYS A 182 10.20 5.62 -6.38
C CYS A 182 11.06 4.39 -5.99
N MET A 183 10.46 3.21 -5.92
CA MET A 183 11.19 1.98 -5.57
C MET A 183 12.22 1.62 -6.65
N LEU A 184 11.87 1.74 -7.93
CA LEU A 184 12.79 1.49 -9.04
C LEU A 184 13.90 2.54 -9.09
N PHE A 185 13.58 3.80 -8.80
CA PHE A 185 14.56 4.88 -8.74
C PHE A 185 15.63 4.61 -7.68
N VAL A 186 15.22 4.27 -6.46
CA VAL A 186 16.14 3.96 -5.36
C VAL A 186 16.99 2.72 -5.67
N ALA A 187 16.43 1.76 -6.41
CA ALA A 187 17.11 0.52 -6.76
C ALA A 187 18.04 0.64 -7.97
N SER A 188 17.90 1.70 -8.78
CA SER A 188 18.69 1.89 -10.00
C SER A 188 19.94 2.73 -9.74
N PRO A 189 21.13 2.31 -10.21
CA PRO A 189 22.34 3.12 -10.14
C PRO A 189 22.39 4.23 -11.22
N LYS A 190 21.52 4.17 -12.24
CA LYS A 190 21.52 5.11 -13.38
C LYS A 190 20.35 6.09 -13.32
N TYR A 191 20.53 7.19 -12.61
CA TYR A 191 19.49 8.21 -12.41
C TYR A 191 19.06 8.95 -13.68
N LYS A 192 19.98 9.16 -14.66
CA LYS A 192 19.69 9.94 -15.88
C LYS A 192 18.68 9.25 -16.80
N GLU A 193 18.85 7.96 -17.04
CA GLU A 193 17.95 7.17 -17.90
C GLU A 193 16.57 7.02 -17.25
N PHE A 194 16.53 6.95 -15.92
CA PHE A 194 15.31 6.87 -15.16
C PHE A 194 14.48 8.16 -15.22
N PHE A 195 15.15 9.31 -15.16
CA PHE A 195 14.48 10.60 -15.27
C PHE A 195 13.78 10.78 -16.61
N VAL A 196 14.41 10.33 -17.70
CA VAL A 196 13.81 10.35 -19.04
C VAL A 196 12.55 9.49 -19.11
N VAL A 197 12.59 8.28 -18.56
CA VAL A 197 11.42 7.37 -18.53
C VAL A 197 10.29 7.93 -17.63
N ALA A 198 10.65 8.54 -16.50
CA ALA A 198 9.67 9.16 -15.60
C ALA A 198 8.97 10.36 -16.24
N VAL A 199 9.73 11.22 -16.94
CA VAL A 199 9.16 12.39 -17.66
C VAL A 199 8.27 11.95 -18.81
N LEU A 200 8.68 10.94 -19.60
CA LEU A 200 7.87 10.40 -20.69
C LEU A 200 6.62 9.64 -20.23
N GLY A 201 6.62 9.13 -19.01
CA GLY A 201 5.46 8.44 -18.44
C GLY A 201 4.43 9.38 -17.77
N VAL A 202 4.75 10.66 -17.62
CA VAL A 202 3.87 11.70 -17.06
C VAL A 202 3.22 12.54 -18.17
N LEU A 203 3.80 12.59 -19.37
CA LEU A 203 3.25 13.19 -20.58
C LEU A 203 2.25 12.25 -21.27
#